data_b47f3bb6ab59d0089430586e6feb9c05
#
_entry.id   b47f3bb6ab59d0089430586e6feb9c05
#
_cell.length_a   1.000
_cell.length_b   1.000
_cell.length_c   1.000
_cell.angle_alpha   90.00
_cell.angle_beta   90.00
_cell.angle_gamma   90.00
#
_symmetry.space_group_name_H-M   'P 1'
#
loop_
_entity.id
_entity.type
_entity.pdbx_description
1 polymer ?
#
loop_
_entity_poly.entity_id
_entity_poly.type
_entity_poly.pdbx_seq_one_letter_code
_entity_poly.pdbx_strand_id
1 'polypeptide(L)' 'MDEDRFNIDVRKFLKEVGVTSQREIERVVREGQVKGGTLKLRMTLSAESTPLQHVVERTIKVEDKA' A
#
# COMPACT_ATOMS: atom_id res chain seq x y z
N MET A 1 0.57 -27.57 8.89
CA MET A 1 0.97 -26.36 8.18
C MET A 1 2.37 -25.96 8.58
N ASP A 2 3.19 -25.64 7.61
CA ASP A 2 4.54 -25.17 7.88
C ASP A 2 4.48 -23.67 8.14
N GLU A 3 4.56 -23.29 9.41
CA GLU A 3 4.42 -21.88 9.77
C GLU A 3 5.56 -21.02 9.23
N ASP A 4 6.76 -21.58 9.18
CA ASP A 4 7.90 -20.82 8.66
C ASP A 4 7.70 -20.50 7.18
N ARG A 5 7.27 -21.48 6.41
CA ARG A 5 7.01 -21.28 4.99
C ARG A 5 5.88 -20.31 4.78
N PHE A 6 4.84 -20.44 5.57
CA PHE A 6 3.69 -19.54 5.49
C PHE A 6 4.11 -18.10 5.78
N ASN A 7 4.88 -17.89 6.84
CA ASN A 7 5.30 -16.55 7.20
C ASN A 7 6.22 -15.95 6.15
N ILE A 8 7.08 -16.73 5.55
CA ILE A 8 7.95 -16.26 4.49
C ILE A 8 7.10 -15.80 3.29
N ASP A 9 6.11 -16.60 2.92
CA ASP A 9 5.27 -16.26 1.77
C ASP A 9 4.47 -14.99 2.04
N VAL A 10 3.95 -14.83 3.26
CA VAL A 10 3.21 -13.63 3.61
C VAL A 10 4.12 -12.41 3.52
N ARG A 11 5.34 -12.52 4.05
CA ARG A 11 6.27 -11.39 4.00
C ARG A 11 6.64 -11.02 2.57
N LYS A 12 6.85 -12.02 1.72
CA LYS A 12 7.16 -11.76 0.32
C LYS A 12 6.02 -11.00 -0.37
N PHE A 13 4.79 -11.45 -0.10
CA PHE A 13 3.63 -10.80 -0.66
C PHE A 13 3.55 -9.34 -0.18
N LEU A 14 3.71 -9.11 1.12
CA LEU A 14 3.61 -7.76 1.65
C LEU A 14 4.74 -6.87 1.15
N LYS A 15 5.92 -7.44 0.96
CA LYS A 15 7.03 -6.67 0.41
C LYS A 15 6.72 -6.24 -1.03
N GLU A 16 6.16 -7.15 -1.81
CA GLU A 16 5.79 -6.82 -3.17
C GLU A 16 4.72 -5.74 -3.20
N VAL A 17 3.71 -5.87 -2.33
CA VAL A 17 2.66 -4.86 -2.23
C VAL A 17 3.27 -3.51 -1.88
N GLY A 18 4.17 -3.49 -0.89
CA GLY A 18 4.77 -2.23 -0.47
C GLY A 18 5.62 -1.59 -1.55
N VAL A 19 6.47 -2.38 -2.19
CA VAL A 19 7.39 -1.85 -3.20
C VAL A 19 6.63 -1.35 -4.42
N THR A 20 5.70 -2.15 -4.94
CA THR A 20 4.99 -1.75 -6.14
C THR A 20 4.04 -0.60 -5.88
N SER A 21 3.39 -0.62 -4.70
CA SER A 21 2.48 0.46 -4.35
C SER A 21 3.22 1.77 -4.17
N GLN A 22 4.41 1.72 -3.57
CA GLN A 22 5.19 2.93 -3.39
C GLN A 22 5.52 3.58 -4.73
N ARG A 23 5.85 2.77 -5.73
CA ARG A 23 6.14 3.31 -7.06
C ARG A 23 4.92 4.01 -7.65
N GLU A 24 3.73 3.44 -7.44
CA GLU A 24 2.52 4.05 -7.97
C GLU A 24 2.20 5.35 -7.25
N ILE A 25 2.41 5.39 -5.94
CA ILE A 25 2.20 6.60 -5.18
C ILE A 25 3.15 7.69 -5.66
N GLU A 26 4.42 7.34 -5.83
CA GLU A 26 5.42 8.31 -6.30
C GLU A 26 5.08 8.82 -7.68
N ARG A 27 4.56 7.94 -8.54
CA ARG A 27 4.19 8.36 -9.89
C ARG A 27 3.07 9.40 -9.86
N VAL A 28 2.05 9.16 -9.05
CA VAL A 28 0.92 10.09 -8.93
C VAL A 28 1.39 11.45 -8.42
N VAL A 29 2.28 11.44 -7.44
CA VAL A 29 2.81 12.68 -6.89
C VAL A 29 3.69 13.39 -7.92
N ARG A 30 4.54 12.64 -8.59
CA ARG A 30 5.46 13.22 -9.57
C ARG A 30 4.71 13.84 -10.74
N GLU A 31 3.57 13.25 -11.12
CA GLU A 31 2.77 13.76 -12.22
C GLU A 31 1.86 14.92 -11.81
N GLY A 32 1.98 15.37 -10.57
CA GLY A 32 1.23 16.52 -10.12
C GLY A 32 -0.25 16.32 -9.95
N GLN A 33 -0.67 15.09 -9.72
CA GLN A 33 -2.10 14.77 -9.62
C GLN A 33 -2.64 14.89 -8.20
N VAL A 34 -1.82 15.34 -7.27
CA VAL A 34 -2.24 15.53 -5.89
C VAL A 34 -2.72 16.95 -5.70
N LYS A 35 -3.91 17.10 -5.16
CA LYS A 35 -4.51 18.40 -4.92
C LYS A 35 -4.66 18.62 -3.42
N GLY A 36 -4.47 19.87 -3.00
CA GLY A 36 -4.66 20.23 -1.60
C GLY A 36 -3.52 19.87 -0.68
N GLY A 37 -2.42 19.38 -1.21
CA GLY A 37 -1.24 19.12 -0.41
C GLY A 37 -1.30 17.89 0.48
N THR A 38 -2.34 17.07 0.34
CA THR A 38 -2.45 15.83 1.09
C THR A 38 -2.86 14.71 0.19
N LEU A 39 -2.48 13.49 0.58
CA LEU A 39 -2.81 12.29 -0.16
C LEU A 39 -3.45 11.33 0.81
N LYS A 40 -4.71 11.00 0.58
CA LYS A 40 -5.42 10.06 1.42
C LYS A 40 -5.32 8.68 0.79
N LEU A 41 -4.58 7.80 1.44
CA LEU A 41 -4.31 6.47 0.94
C LEU A 41 -5.24 5.45 1.57
N ARG A 42 -5.66 4.49 0.78
CA ARG A 42 -6.46 3.37 1.25
C ARG A 42 -5.94 2.10 0.63
N MET A 43 -5.68 1.10 1.48
CA MET A 43 -5.26 -0.22 1.02
C MET A 43 -6.24 -1.24 1.57
N THR A 44 -6.75 -2.10 0.70
CA THR A 44 -7.67 -3.14 1.10
C THR A 44 -7.04 -4.49 0.80
N LEU A 45 -7.02 -5.34 1.81
CA LEU A 45 -6.52 -6.71 1.68
C LEU A 45 -7.67 -7.67 1.91
N SER A 46 -7.89 -8.54 0.94
CA SER A 46 -8.91 -9.57 1.07
C SER A 46 -8.38 -10.88 0.53
N ALA A 47 -9.01 -11.97 0.94
CA ALA A 47 -8.66 -13.30 0.46
C ALA A 47 -9.93 -14.03 0.08
N GLU A 48 -9.94 -14.62 -1.11
CA GLU A 48 -11.11 -15.32 -1.62
C GLU A 48 -11.51 -16.46 -0.69
N SER A 49 -12.82 -16.63 -0.54
CA SER A 49 -13.39 -17.73 0.24
C SER A 49 -12.98 -17.69 1.71
N THR A 50 -12.64 -16.53 2.21
CA THR A 50 -12.30 -16.34 3.62
C THR A 50 -12.92 -15.05 4.12
N PRO A 51 -13.06 -14.90 5.44
CA PRO A 51 -13.56 -13.62 5.98
C PRO A 51 -12.51 -12.54 6.08
N LEU A 52 -11.32 -12.77 5.54
CA LEU A 52 -10.26 -11.77 5.62
C LEU A 52 -10.65 -10.52 4.85
N GLN A 53 -10.72 -9.41 5.55
CA GLN A 53 -10.95 -8.12 4.94
C GLN A 53 -10.31 -7.08 5.85
N HIS A 54 -9.25 -6.49 5.37
CA HIS A 54 -8.43 -5.58 6.18
C HIS A 54 -8.20 -4.31 5.40
N VAL A 55 -8.54 -3.19 6.00
CA VAL A 55 -8.41 -1.89 5.34
C VAL A 55 -7.46 -1.04 6.18
N VAL A 56 -6.50 -0.45 5.49
CA VAL A 56 -5.57 0.49 6.12
C VAL A 56 -5.72 1.82 5.43
N GLU A 57 -5.95 2.86 6.19
CA GLU A 57 -6.08 4.21 5.65
C GLU A 57 -5.10 5.13 6.34
N ARG A 58 -4.54 6.05 5.56
CA ARG A 58 -3.58 7.00 6.09
C ARG A 58 -3.60 8.27 5.24
N THR A 59 -3.53 9.40 5.90
CA THR A 59 -3.38 10.67 5.20
C THR A 59 -1.93 11.08 5.30
N ILE A 60 -1.33 11.37 4.14
CA ILE A 60 0.07 11.74 4.05
C ILE A 60 0.15 13.15 3.49
N LYS A 61 0.98 13.97 4.12
CA LYS A 61 1.21 15.31 3.65
C LYS A 61 2.23 15.28 2.52
N VAL A 62 1.87 15.91 1.41
CA VAL A 62 2.77 16.02 0.28
C VAL A 62 3.28 17.43 0.24
N GLU A 63 4.55 17.60 0.54
CA GLU A 63 5.16 18.92 0.55
C GLU A 63 5.71 19.22 -0.83
N ASP A 64 5.36 20.41 -1.30
CA ASP A 64 5.84 20.85 -2.59
C ASP A 64 7.20 21.51 -2.37
N LYS A 65 8.23 20.78 -2.72
CA LYS A 65 9.59 21.29 -2.60
C LYS A 65 9.96 22.03 -3.87
N ALA A 66 10.22 23.27 -3.70
CA ALA A 66 10.69 24.06 -4.82
C ALA A 66 12.11 23.63 -5.20
#